data_09aa0b4a0c1bff4d941bdda4ef7ce8f6
#
_entry.id   09aa0b4a0c1bff4d941bdda4ef7ce8f6
#
_cell.length_a   1.000
_cell.length_b   1.000
_cell.length_c   1.000
_cell.angle_alpha   90.00
_cell.angle_beta   90.00
_cell.angle_gamma   90.00
#
_symmetry.space_group_name_H-M   'P 1'
#
loop_
_entity.id
_entity.type
_entity.pdbx_description
1 polymer ?
#
loop_
_entity_poly.entity_id
_entity_poly.type
_entity_poly.pdbx_seq_one_letter_code
_entity_poly.pdbx_strand_id
1 'polypeptide(L)'
;MKIKEANITLNVKDLDKSISFYESIGLTVKNRWANYYAQLAAPCIVIGLHPTSDTNLTGNSGNASIGFTLENFEKAKSSLKELSIHTTDRQEEGGQFLHFNEPDGNALYFIKPKW
;
A
#
# COMPACT_ATOMS: atom_id res chain seq x y z
N MET A 1 18.35 -11.86 20.72
CA MET A 1 18.29 -11.02 19.50
C MET A 1 17.47 -9.77 19.76
N LYS A 2 17.94 -8.61 19.27
CA LYS A 2 17.17 -7.37 19.35
C LYS A 2 16.91 -6.88 17.93
N ILE A 3 15.65 -6.87 17.53
CA ILE A 3 15.25 -6.29 16.25
C ILE A 3 15.19 -4.77 16.43
N LYS A 4 15.91 -4.04 15.59
CA LYS A 4 15.94 -2.58 15.63
C LYS A 4 14.82 -1.97 14.79
N GLU A 5 14.62 -2.50 13.60
CA GLU A 5 13.61 -2.01 12.65
C GLU A 5 13.07 -3.19 11.85
N ALA A 6 11.91 -2.99 11.27
CA ALA A 6 11.33 -3.97 10.37
C ALA A 6 10.61 -3.25 9.23
N ASN A 7 10.58 -3.86 8.07
CA ASN A 7 9.87 -3.34 6.92
C ASN A 7 9.37 -4.49 6.05
N ILE A 8 8.41 -4.18 5.19
CA ILE A 8 7.96 -5.08 4.14
C ILE A 8 8.50 -4.53 2.83
N THR A 9 9.13 -5.36 2.03
CA THR A 9 9.61 -4.95 0.70
C THR A 9 8.76 -5.60 -0.38
N LEU A 10 8.26 -4.78 -1.30
CA LEU A 10 7.53 -5.21 -2.47
C LEU A 10 8.40 -5.00 -3.71
N ASN A 11 8.42 -5.97 -4.60
CA ASN A 11 9.03 -5.81 -5.90
C ASN A 11 8.07 -5.07 -6.82
N VAL A 12 8.56 -4.06 -7.52
CA VAL A 12 7.75 -3.20 -8.38
C VAL A 12 8.36 -3.08 -9.77
N LYS A 13 7.53 -2.82 -10.76
CA LYS A 13 7.99 -2.66 -12.15
C LYS A 13 8.55 -1.26 -12.39
N ASP A 14 7.92 -0.25 -11.82
CA ASP A 14 8.22 1.17 -12.03
C ASP A 14 8.26 1.88 -10.68
N LEU A 15 9.47 2.22 -10.23
CA LEU A 15 9.66 2.80 -8.90
C LEU A 15 8.96 4.16 -8.76
N ASP A 16 9.09 5.05 -9.75
CA ASP A 16 8.46 6.37 -9.69
C ASP A 16 6.94 6.26 -9.63
N LYS A 17 6.36 5.40 -10.43
CA LYS A 17 4.92 5.15 -10.44
C LYS A 17 4.42 4.62 -9.11
N SER A 18 5.17 3.69 -8.52
CA SER A 18 4.82 3.11 -7.22
C SER A 18 4.93 4.15 -6.10
N ILE A 19 6.00 4.94 -6.09
CA ILE A 19 6.15 6.03 -5.12
C ILE A 19 4.96 6.99 -5.21
N SER A 20 4.64 7.45 -6.42
CA SER A 20 3.51 8.38 -6.63
C SER A 20 2.19 7.80 -6.16
N PHE A 21 1.97 6.51 -6.40
CA PHE A 21 0.76 5.83 -5.94
C PHE A 21 0.66 5.85 -4.41
N TYR A 22 1.70 5.41 -3.72
CA TYR A 22 1.68 5.35 -2.25
C TYR A 22 1.59 6.74 -1.62
N GLU A 23 2.24 7.74 -2.21
CA GLU A 23 2.07 9.12 -1.75
C GLU A 23 0.62 9.60 -1.92
N SER A 24 -0.03 9.21 -3.01
CA SER A 24 -1.41 9.62 -3.28
C SER A 24 -2.42 9.06 -2.27
N ILE A 25 -2.09 7.94 -1.62
CA ILE A 25 -2.94 7.33 -0.59
C ILE A 25 -2.49 7.67 0.84
N GLY A 26 -1.51 8.56 1.00
CA GLY A 26 -1.16 9.12 2.30
C GLY A 26 0.17 8.69 2.90
N LEU A 27 0.96 7.85 2.21
CA LEU A 27 2.29 7.52 2.71
C LEU A 27 3.27 8.62 2.36
N THR A 28 4.38 8.69 3.09
CA THR A 28 5.45 9.66 2.86
C THR A 28 6.76 8.95 2.54
N VAL A 29 7.56 9.53 1.67
CA VAL A 29 8.88 8.99 1.37
C VAL A 29 9.78 9.15 2.60
N LYS A 30 10.24 8.03 3.13
CA LYS A 30 11.17 7.99 4.26
C LYS A 30 12.61 8.10 3.78
N ASN A 31 12.97 7.28 2.78
CA ASN A 31 14.29 7.26 2.16
C ASN A 31 14.16 6.86 0.71
N ARG A 32 15.08 7.35 -0.12
CA ARG A 32 15.19 6.93 -1.51
C ARG A 32 16.65 6.85 -1.91
N TRP A 33 17.03 5.76 -2.57
CA TRP A 33 18.37 5.57 -3.13
C TRP A 33 18.25 5.51 -4.67
N ALA A 34 18.31 6.68 -5.31
CA ALA A 34 18.19 6.83 -6.77
C ALA A 34 17.03 5.99 -7.34
N ASN A 35 17.31 5.11 -8.31
CA ASN A 35 16.32 4.19 -8.87
C ASN A 35 16.50 2.74 -8.37
N TYR A 36 17.18 2.55 -7.24
CA TYR A 36 17.48 1.22 -6.71
C TYR A 36 16.49 0.77 -5.65
N TYR A 37 15.99 1.70 -4.84
CA TYR A 37 15.16 1.35 -3.70
C TYR A 37 14.53 2.60 -3.09
N ALA A 38 13.32 2.46 -2.58
CA ALA A 38 12.68 3.52 -1.82
C ALA A 38 11.92 2.94 -0.63
N GLN A 39 11.77 3.73 0.41
CA GLN A 39 10.96 3.39 1.57
C GLN A 39 9.87 4.44 1.76
N LEU A 40 8.65 3.97 1.84
CA LEU A 40 7.46 4.77 2.11
C LEU A 40 6.95 4.43 3.50
N ALA A 41 6.58 5.45 4.28
CA ALA A 41 6.16 5.27 5.65
C ALA A 41 4.71 5.67 5.87
N ALA A 42 3.99 4.86 6.64
CA ALA A 42 2.76 5.19 7.32
C ALA A 42 2.97 4.92 8.81
N PRO A 43 2.09 5.36 9.71
CA PRO A 43 2.25 5.03 11.12
C PRO A 43 2.39 3.52 11.34
N CYS A 44 3.45 3.12 12.05
CA CYS A 44 3.75 1.74 12.43
C CYS A 44 4.13 0.80 11.28
N ILE A 45 4.33 1.27 10.06
CA ILE A 45 4.79 0.43 8.95
C ILE A 45 5.71 1.20 8.01
N VAL A 46 6.70 0.50 7.49
CA VAL A 46 7.55 0.97 6.38
C VAL A 46 7.42 -0.03 5.24
N ILE A 47 7.10 0.46 4.06
CA ILE A 47 7.02 -0.34 2.85
C ILE A 47 8.22 0.01 1.97
N GLY A 48 9.09 -0.98 1.75
CA GLY A 48 10.20 -0.87 0.81
C GLY A 48 9.72 -1.19 -0.60
N LEU A 49 10.18 -0.44 -1.56
CA LEU A 49 9.88 -0.64 -2.99
C LEU A 49 11.18 -0.94 -3.72
N HIS A 50 11.28 -2.14 -4.28
CA HIS A 50 12.46 -2.62 -4.99
C HIS A 50 12.13 -2.83 -6.46
N PRO A 51 12.66 -1.99 -7.38
CA PRO A 51 12.37 -2.15 -8.79
C PRO A 51 13.04 -3.41 -9.35
N THR A 52 12.30 -4.13 -10.21
CA THR A 52 12.80 -5.32 -10.88
C THR A 52 12.24 -5.41 -12.30
N SER A 53 13.05 -5.94 -13.21
CA SER A 53 12.62 -6.26 -14.57
C SER A 53 11.99 -7.66 -14.65
N ASP A 54 12.12 -8.47 -13.61
CA ASP A 54 11.55 -9.81 -13.57
C ASP A 54 10.08 -9.75 -13.15
N THR A 55 9.19 -9.84 -14.15
CA THR A 55 7.73 -9.76 -13.92
C THR A 55 7.18 -10.92 -13.09
N ASN A 56 7.91 -12.03 -12.97
CA ASN A 56 7.51 -13.14 -12.10
C ASN A 56 7.64 -12.79 -10.62
N LEU A 57 8.39 -11.74 -10.29
CA LEU A 57 8.61 -11.29 -8.92
C LEU A 57 7.68 -10.15 -8.52
N THR A 58 6.79 -9.68 -9.40
CA THR A 58 5.87 -8.59 -9.11
C THR A 58 4.43 -9.09 -9.04
N GLY A 59 3.61 -8.39 -8.22
CA GLY A 59 2.15 -8.65 -8.18
C GLY A 59 1.75 -9.99 -7.59
N ASN A 60 2.62 -10.64 -6.80
CA ASN A 60 2.32 -11.95 -6.25
C ASN A 60 2.24 -11.98 -4.72
N SER A 61 1.61 -10.96 -4.16
CA SER A 61 1.31 -10.93 -2.72
C SER A 61 0.16 -11.87 -2.31
N GLY A 62 -0.42 -12.61 -3.24
CA GLY A 62 -1.57 -13.53 -3.20
C GLY A 62 -2.21 -13.90 -1.85
N ASN A 63 -1.42 -14.25 -0.85
CA ASN A 63 -1.92 -14.61 0.48
C ASN A 63 -1.63 -13.53 1.54
N ALA A 64 -1.20 -12.34 1.11
CA ALA A 64 -0.93 -11.22 2.01
C ALA A 64 -1.55 -9.93 1.45
N SER A 65 -2.02 -9.09 2.35
CA SER A 65 -2.51 -7.76 2.00
C SER A 65 -2.07 -6.76 3.07
N ILE A 66 -1.96 -5.49 2.69
CA ILE A 66 -1.61 -4.43 3.62
C ILE A 66 -2.86 -3.62 3.89
N GLY A 67 -3.22 -3.48 5.16
CA GLY A 67 -4.41 -2.75 5.58
C GLY A 67 -4.07 -1.45 6.28
N PHE A 68 -4.88 -0.43 6.02
CA PHE A 68 -4.73 0.88 6.65
C PHE A 68 -6.05 1.26 7.31
N THR A 69 -5.97 1.69 8.56
CA THR A 69 -7.11 2.28 9.29
C THR A 69 -7.06 3.79 9.08
N LEU A 70 -8.14 4.36 8.57
CA LEU A 70 -8.20 5.79 8.23
C LEU A 70 -8.93 6.57 9.31
N GLU A 71 -8.47 7.79 9.61
CA GLU A 71 -9.17 8.69 10.52
C GLU A 71 -10.56 9.07 9.96
N ASN A 72 -10.64 9.23 8.64
CA ASN A 72 -11.89 9.53 7.96
C ASN A 72 -12.06 8.61 6.76
N PHE A 73 -12.72 7.48 6.98
CA PHE A 73 -12.93 6.44 5.97
C PHE A 73 -13.71 6.97 4.76
N GLU A 74 -14.77 7.73 4.98
CA GLU A 74 -15.60 8.22 3.87
C GLU A 74 -14.84 9.21 2.99
N LYS A 75 -14.01 10.05 3.58
CA LYS A 75 -13.15 10.96 2.81
C LYS A 75 -12.10 10.18 2.03
N ALA A 76 -11.51 9.14 2.62
CA ALA A 76 -10.54 8.29 1.94
C ALA A 76 -11.19 7.56 0.75
N LYS A 77 -12.41 7.06 0.93
CA LYS A 77 -13.18 6.43 -0.14
C LYS A 77 -13.41 7.39 -1.30
N SER A 78 -13.78 8.62 -1.02
CA SER A 78 -13.96 9.66 -2.05
C SER A 78 -12.65 9.98 -2.75
N SER A 79 -11.54 10.04 -2.02
CA SER A 79 -10.22 10.30 -2.59
C SER A 79 -9.79 9.21 -3.57
N LEU A 80 -10.02 7.92 -3.24
CA LEU A 80 -9.72 6.81 -4.15
C LEU A 80 -10.55 6.91 -5.44
N LYS A 81 -11.80 7.32 -5.32
CA LYS A 81 -12.67 7.53 -6.48
C LYS A 81 -12.14 8.66 -7.37
N GLU A 82 -11.74 9.78 -6.77
CA GLU A 82 -11.16 10.92 -7.51
C GLU A 82 -9.86 10.53 -8.22
N LEU A 83 -9.07 9.63 -7.64
CA LEU A 83 -7.84 9.10 -8.23
C LEU A 83 -8.13 8.02 -9.29
N SER A 84 -9.39 7.70 -9.55
CA SER A 84 -9.81 6.65 -10.49
C SER A 84 -9.29 5.26 -10.10
N ILE A 85 -9.13 5.00 -8.82
CA ILE A 85 -8.72 3.70 -8.30
C ILE A 85 -9.96 2.84 -8.15
N HIS A 86 -9.97 1.67 -8.81
CA HIS A 86 -11.06 0.70 -8.66
C HIS A 86 -11.07 0.10 -7.26
N THR A 87 -12.24 0.09 -6.63
CA THR A 87 -12.40 -0.42 -5.27
C THR A 87 -13.55 -1.43 -5.18
N THR A 88 -13.41 -2.36 -4.22
CA THR A 88 -14.49 -3.29 -3.87
C THR A 88 -14.85 -3.05 -2.40
N ASP A 89 -16.10 -2.66 -2.16
CA ASP A 89 -16.63 -2.36 -0.83
C ASP A 89 -17.23 -3.63 -0.22
N ARG A 90 -16.86 -3.94 1.04
CA ARG A 90 -17.39 -5.09 1.77
C ARG A 90 -17.77 -4.70 3.19
N GLN A 91 -18.96 -5.14 3.60
CA GLN A 91 -19.40 -5.11 4.99
C GLN A 91 -19.18 -6.49 5.60
N GLU A 92 -18.44 -6.55 6.69
CA GLU A 92 -18.16 -7.79 7.41
C GLU A 92 -18.30 -7.58 8.91
N GLU A 93 -18.17 -8.66 9.70
CA GLU A 93 -18.28 -8.57 11.17
C GLU A 93 -17.27 -7.62 11.79
N GLY A 94 -16.05 -7.58 11.24
CA GLY A 94 -14.98 -6.71 11.73
C GLY A 94 -15.14 -5.24 11.38
N GLY A 95 -16.01 -4.89 10.42
CA GLY A 95 -16.21 -3.52 9.97
C GLY A 95 -16.50 -3.39 8.49
N GLN A 96 -16.28 -2.20 7.97
CA GLN A 96 -16.39 -1.92 6.56
C GLN A 96 -14.98 -1.92 5.94
N PHE A 97 -14.84 -2.63 4.81
CA PHE A 97 -13.58 -2.78 4.10
C PHE A 97 -13.68 -2.22 2.70
N LEU A 98 -12.62 -1.58 2.25
CA LEU A 98 -12.51 -1.08 0.89
C LEU A 98 -11.23 -1.67 0.29
N HIS A 99 -11.40 -2.66 -0.60
CA HIS A 99 -10.29 -3.37 -1.22
C HIS A 99 -9.88 -2.72 -2.53
N PHE A 100 -8.60 -2.61 -2.76
CA PHE A 100 -8.04 -2.10 -4.02
C PHE A 100 -6.65 -2.67 -4.22
N ASN A 101 -6.07 -2.43 -5.39
CA ASN A 101 -4.73 -2.90 -5.71
C ASN A 101 -3.79 -1.72 -5.97
N GLU A 102 -2.53 -1.90 -5.60
CA GLU A 102 -1.48 -0.99 -6.01
C GLU A 102 -1.08 -1.28 -7.48
N PRO A 103 -0.21 -0.46 -8.13
CA PRO A 103 0.03 -0.56 -9.57
C PRO A 103 0.52 -1.91 -10.09
N ASP A 104 1.21 -2.71 -9.26
CA ASP A 104 1.68 -4.04 -9.65
C ASP A 104 0.67 -5.15 -9.35
N GLY A 105 -0.48 -4.81 -8.77
CA GLY A 105 -1.54 -5.75 -8.45
C GLY A 105 -1.50 -6.30 -7.03
N ASN A 106 -0.61 -5.80 -6.17
CA ASN A 106 -0.59 -6.22 -4.77
C ASN A 106 -1.82 -5.68 -4.03
N ALA A 107 -2.39 -6.53 -3.17
CA ALA A 107 -3.64 -6.25 -2.48
C ALA A 107 -3.46 -5.29 -1.31
N LEU A 108 -4.28 -4.25 -1.30
CA LEU A 108 -4.36 -3.27 -0.21
C LEU A 108 -5.82 -3.15 0.24
N TYR A 109 -6.04 -2.66 1.46
CA TYR A 109 -7.38 -2.31 1.88
C TYR A 109 -7.38 -1.16 2.89
N PHE A 110 -8.46 -0.40 2.86
CA PHE A 110 -8.82 0.52 3.92
C PHE A 110 -9.88 -0.13 4.80
N ILE A 111 -9.84 0.15 6.09
CA ILE A 111 -10.80 -0.41 7.03
C ILE A 111 -11.39 0.70 7.92
N LYS A 112 -12.71 0.61 8.13
CA LYS A 112 -13.41 1.30 9.20
C LYS A 112 -13.81 0.22 10.21
N PRO A 113 -13.03 0.04 11.29
CA PRO A 113 -13.27 -1.07 12.21
C PRO A 113 -14.50 -0.82 13.08
N LYS A 114 -15.10 -1.92 13.56
CA LYS A 114 -16.17 -1.87 14.54
C LYS A 114 -15.67 -1.84 15.99
N TRP A 115 -14.39 -2.10 16.18
CA TRP A 115 -13.78 -2.06 17.52
C TRP A 115 -13.32 -0.68 17.93
#